data_b3309f1b889c5f572a583ce511e8b75a
#
_entry.id   b3309f1b889c5f572a583ce511e8b75a
#
_cell.length_a   1.000
_cell.length_b   1.000
_cell.length_c   1.000
_cell.angle_alpha   90.00
_cell.angle_beta   90.00
_cell.angle_gamma   90.00
#
_symmetry.space_group_name_H-M   'P 1'
#
loop_
_entity.id
_entity.type
_entity.pdbx_description
1 polymer ?
#
loop_
_entity_poly.entity_id
_entity_poly.type
_entity_poly.pdbx_seq_one_letter_code
_entity_poly.pdbx_strand_id
1 'polypeptide(L)'
;FEAGKFNLLLHLSQEKRSGDYKVERTICTATAERQEAARKLAGNCDAFFVFGGKNSANTRHLAELARPINPRTYLLQDASEITLSMLAGAEKIGITAGASTPQEIIEEAIVAMETMEELLGQEESMKLHIGMIVEGTVIDVTKDEVVVNFGYQSEGSVPFDQWVQGGTKE
;
A
#
# COMPACT_ATOMS: atom_id res chain seq x y z
N PHE A 1 -6.51 -5.35 25.71
CA PHE A 1 -7.58 -4.85 26.62
C PHE A 1 -7.87 -3.42 26.22
N GLU A 2 -9.07 -3.16 25.71
CA GLU A 2 -9.50 -1.80 25.35
C GLU A 2 -9.66 -0.96 26.62
N ALA A 3 -9.23 0.28 26.62
CA ALA A 3 -9.35 1.19 27.77
C ALA A 3 -10.79 1.33 28.27
N GLY A 4 -11.78 1.22 27.38
CA GLY A 4 -13.20 1.23 27.72
C GLY A 4 -13.66 -0.02 28.50
N LYS A 5 -13.18 -1.21 28.13
CA LYS A 5 -13.48 -2.45 28.86
C LYS A 5 -12.83 -2.47 30.24
N PHE A 6 -11.63 -1.91 30.37
CA PHE A 6 -10.96 -1.77 31.65
C PHE A 6 -11.71 -0.83 32.59
N ASN A 7 -12.18 0.32 32.09
CA ASN A 7 -13.00 1.24 32.89
C ASN A 7 -14.33 0.63 33.32
N LEU A 8 -14.97 -0.20 32.46
CA LEU A 8 -16.20 -0.93 32.82
C LEU A 8 -15.95 -1.97 33.89
N LEU A 9 -14.85 -2.74 33.81
CA LEU A 9 -14.46 -3.72 34.85
C LEU A 9 -14.16 -3.03 36.19
N LEU A 10 -13.53 -1.86 36.17
CA LEU A 10 -13.30 -1.02 37.33
C LEU A 10 -14.62 -0.61 38.03
N HIS A 11 -15.57 -0.11 37.23
CA HIS A 11 -16.87 0.32 37.74
C HIS A 11 -17.63 -0.84 38.41
N LEU A 12 -17.70 -2.00 37.74
CA LEU A 12 -18.35 -3.20 38.26
C LEU A 12 -17.66 -3.78 39.50
N SER A 13 -16.34 -3.61 39.64
CA SER A 13 -15.60 -4.07 40.83
C SER A 13 -15.80 -3.15 42.01
N GLN A 14 -15.97 -1.85 41.82
CA GLN A 14 -16.28 -0.89 42.88
C GLN A 14 -17.69 -1.06 43.44
N GLU A 15 -18.66 -1.46 42.63
CA GLU A 15 -20.04 -1.73 43.09
C GLU A 15 -20.18 -3.02 43.90
N LYS A 16 -19.27 -3.99 43.76
CA LYS A 16 -19.39 -5.32 44.34
C LYS A 16 -18.56 -5.59 45.58
N ARG A 17 -17.66 -4.72 46.01
CA ARG A 17 -16.76 -4.93 47.16
C ARG A 17 -16.52 -3.69 47.97
N SER A 18 -16.84 -3.74 49.22
CA SER A 18 -16.44 -2.78 50.27
C SER A 18 -15.01 -3.11 50.71
N GLY A 19 -14.01 -2.47 50.10
CA GLY A 19 -12.61 -2.62 50.50
C GLY A 19 -11.74 -1.60 49.78
N ASP A 20 -10.73 -1.06 50.46
CA ASP A 20 -9.73 -0.17 49.91
C ASP A 20 -8.81 -0.93 48.94
N TYR A 21 -8.95 -0.73 47.63
CA TYR A 21 -7.98 -1.21 46.65
C TYR A 21 -7.51 -0.08 45.75
N LYS A 22 -6.20 -0.06 45.56
CA LYS A 22 -5.53 0.85 44.64
C LYS A 22 -5.58 0.24 43.23
N VAL A 23 -6.22 0.95 42.30
CA VAL A 23 -6.24 0.54 40.93
C VAL A 23 -5.13 1.30 40.19
N GLU A 24 -4.12 0.58 39.73
CA GLU A 24 -3.07 1.15 38.90
C GLU A 24 -3.37 0.83 37.41
N ARG A 25 -3.31 1.87 36.59
CA ARG A 25 -3.39 1.70 35.13
C ARG A 25 -2.08 1.09 34.64
N THR A 26 -2.12 -0.20 34.34
CA THR A 26 -0.96 -0.95 33.80
C THR A 26 -0.91 -0.97 32.27
N ILE A 27 -1.76 -0.17 31.59
CA ILE A 27 -1.65 0.00 30.13
C ILE A 27 -0.38 0.79 29.88
N CYS A 28 0.59 0.13 29.22
CA CYS A 28 1.87 0.73 28.88
C CYS A 28 1.65 2.00 28.05
N THR A 29 2.23 3.12 28.47
CA THR A 29 2.19 4.41 27.72
C THR A 29 2.62 4.22 26.28
N ALA A 30 3.62 3.39 26.02
CA ALA A 30 4.08 3.03 24.69
C ALA A 30 2.98 2.41 23.78
N THR A 31 2.00 1.73 24.35
CA THR A 31 0.86 1.18 23.57
C THR A 31 -0.11 2.29 23.17
N ALA A 32 -0.40 3.22 24.09
CA ALA A 32 -1.29 4.35 23.81
C ALA A 32 -0.65 5.32 22.79
N GLU A 33 0.64 5.60 22.94
CA GLU A 33 1.41 6.44 21.99
C GLU A 33 1.43 5.82 20.58
N ARG A 34 1.62 4.50 20.48
CA ARG A 34 1.59 3.77 19.21
C ARG A 34 0.22 3.82 18.53
N GLN A 35 -0.85 3.68 19.31
CA GLN A 35 -2.22 3.77 18.80
C GLN A 35 -2.51 5.18 18.26
N GLU A 36 -2.08 6.21 18.97
CA GLU A 36 -2.26 7.60 18.55
C GLU A 36 -1.41 7.91 17.29
N ALA A 37 -0.17 7.43 17.25
CA ALA A 37 0.68 7.56 16.07
C ALA A 37 0.07 6.85 14.85
N ALA A 38 -0.48 5.65 15.03
CA ALA A 38 -1.16 4.91 13.96
C ALA A 38 -2.38 5.65 13.42
N ARG A 39 -3.21 6.27 14.29
CA ARG A 39 -4.35 7.09 13.85
C ARG A 39 -3.91 8.30 13.03
N LYS A 40 -2.90 9.02 13.50
CA LYS A 40 -2.36 10.20 12.79
C LYS A 40 -1.78 9.82 11.44
N LEU A 41 -1.02 8.73 11.39
CA LEU A 41 -0.40 8.26 10.16
C LEU A 41 -1.47 7.79 9.16
N ALA A 42 -2.47 7.03 9.61
CA ALA A 42 -3.57 6.58 8.76
C ALA A 42 -4.36 7.72 8.12
N GLY A 43 -4.48 8.86 8.82
CA GLY A 43 -5.15 10.07 8.29
C GLY A 43 -4.31 10.88 7.30
N ASN A 44 -3.01 10.60 7.18
CA ASN A 44 -2.08 11.35 6.34
C ASN A 44 -1.50 10.54 5.17
N CYS A 45 -2.03 9.36 4.89
CA CYS A 45 -1.57 8.50 3.80
C CYS A 45 -2.76 7.97 2.98
N ASP A 46 -2.48 7.55 1.73
CA ASP A 46 -3.48 7.01 0.81
C ASP A 46 -3.72 5.51 1.03
N ALA A 47 -2.68 4.79 1.46
CA ALA A 47 -2.77 3.38 1.86
C ALA A 47 -2.01 3.17 3.17
N PHE A 48 -2.56 2.36 4.07
CA PHE A 48 -2.02 2.12 5.39
C PHE A 48 -1.79 0.63 5.66
N PHE A 49 -0.56 0.27 5.98
CA PHE A 49 -0.12 -1.10 6.18
C PHE A 49 0.25 -1.35 7.63
N VAL A 50 -0.33 -2.40 8.21
CA VAL A 50 -0.09 -2.82 9.59
C VAL A 50 0.56 -4.21 9.54
N PHE A 51 1.84 -4.30 9.88
CA PHE A 51 2.58 -5.56 9.88
C PHE A 51 2.59 -6.24 11.23
N GLY A 52 2.45 -7.57 11.20
CA GLY A 52 2.58 -8.44 12.35
C GLY A 52 1.61 -9.60 12.37
N GLY A 53 1.75 -10.48 13.35
CA GLY A 53 0.96 -11.70 13.42
C GLY A 53 -0.54 -11.43 13.43
N LYS A 54 -1.28 -12.07 12.53
CA LYS A 54 -2.76 -11.96 12.41
C LYS A 54 -3.48 -12.37 13.70
N ASN A 55 -2.83 -13.18 14.53
CA ASN A 55 -3.34 -13.61 15.84
C ASN A 55 -2.97 -12.64 16.98
N SER A 56 -2.10 -11.66 16.74
CA SER A 56 -1.73 -10.65 17.73
C SER A 56 -2.89 -9.68 17.97
N ALA A 57 -3.39 -9.65 19.22
CA ALA A 57 -4.47 -8.71 19.60
C ALA A 57 -4.05 -7.24 19.41
N ASN A 58 -2.78 -6.91 19.69
CA ASN A 58 -2.27 -5.55 19.53
C ASN A 58 -2.19 -5.13 18.07
N THR A 59 -1.69 -6.02 17.19
CA THR A 59 -1.59 -5.75 15.75
C THR A 59 -2.98 -5.59 15.12
N ARG A 60 -3.92 -6.47 15.43
CA ARG A 60 -5.32 -6.34 14.99
C ARG A 60 -5.96 -5.04 15.45
N HIS A 61 -5.72 -4.66 16.70
CA HIS A 61 -6.28 -3.44 17.26
C HIS A 61 -5.76 -2.19 16.54
N LEU A 62 -4.47 -2.15 16.14
CA LEU A 62 -3.93 -1.06 15.31
C LEU A 62 -4.66 -0.94 13.98
N ALA A 63 -4.90 -2.06 13.30
CA ALA A 63 -5.65 -2.07 12.05
C ALA A 63 -7.12 -1.65 12.23
N GLU A 64 -7.78 -2.11 13.30
CA GLU A 64 -9.15 -1.74 13.64
C GLU A 64 -9.30 -0.24 13.94
N LEU A 65 -8.29 0.39 14.56
CA LEU A 65 -8.26 1.83 14.82
C LEU A 65 -8.04 2.66 13.55
N ALA A 66 -7.29 2.13 12.60
CA ALA A 66 -6.96 2.83 11.36
C ALA A 66 -8.07 2.73 10.30
N ARG A 67 -8.78 1.59 10.19
CA ARG A 67 -9.81 1.35 9.16
C ARG A 67 -10.90 2.41 9.03
N PRO A 68 -11.46 2.96 10.13
CA PRO A 68 -12.45 4.04 10.03
C PRO A 68 -11.88 5.35 9.47
N ILE A 69 -10.57 5.55 9.58
CA ILE A 69 -9.85 6.75 9.14
C ILE A 69 -9.38 6.56 7.70
N ASN A 70 -8.78 5.39 7.41
CA ASN A 70 -8.30 5.03 6.09
C ASN A 70 -8.90 3.67 5.68
N PRO A 71 -9.88 3.65 4.76
CA PRO A 71 -10.50 2.40 4.26
C PRO A 71 -9.49 1.46 3.59
N ARG A 72 -8.38 1.99 3.05
CA ARG A 72 -7.28 1.21 2.45
C ARG A 72 -6.28 0.79 3.53
N THR A 73 -6.78 0.21 4.63
CA THR A 73 -5.97 -0.34 5.72
C THR A 73 -5.82 -1.84 5.57
N TYR A 74 -4.60 -2.30 5.40
CA TYR A 74 -4.22 -3.69 5.19
C TYR A 74 -3.48 -4.24 6.41
N LEU A 75 -3.88 -5.43 6.88
CA LEU A 75 -3.21 -6.17 7.94
C LEU A 75 -2.46 -7.34 7.32
N LEU A 76 -1.14 -7.28 7.32
CA LEU A 76 -0.26 -8.23 6.65
C LEU A 76 0.71 -8.87 7.66
N GLN A 77 1.10 -10.10 7.39
CA GLN A 77 2.04 -10.83 8.22
C GLN A 77 3.49 -10.54 7.83
N ASP A 78 3.73 -10.48 6.53
CA ASP A 78 5.04 -10.24 5.92
C ASP A 78 4.91 -9.57 4.53
N ALA A 79 6.05 -9.31 3.89
CA ALA A 79 6.12 -8.63 2.60
C ALA A 79 5.48 -9.42 1.44
N SER A 80 5.41 -10.75 1.53
CA SER A 80 4.85 -11.59 0.46
C SER A 80 3.35 -11.42 0.25
N GLU A 81 2.66 -10.86 1.23
CA GLU A 81 1.22 -10.56 1.16
C GLU A 81 0.91 -9.22 0.46
N ILE A 82 1.92 -8.41 0.14
CA ILE A 82 1.76 -7.15 -0.59
C ILE A 82 1.41 -7.46 -2.04
N THR A 83 0.41 -6.76 -2.58
CA THR A 83 0.04 -6.87 -3.99
C THR A 83 0.05 -5.51 -4.67
N LEU A 84 0.30 -5.46 -5.97
CA LEU A 84 0.29 -4.22 -6.77
C LEU A 84 -1.02 -3.44 -6.62
N SER A 85 -2.16 -4.14 -6.50
CA SER A 85 -3.46 -3.50 -6.30
C SER A 85 -3.60 -2.76 -4.98
N MET A 86 -2.83 -3.11 -3.96
CA MET A 86 -2.80 -2.40 -2.68
C MET A 86 -2.04 -1.07 -2.78
N LEU A 87 -1.11 -0.95 -3.72
CA LEU A 87 -0.28 0.24 -3.95
C LEU A 87 -0.85 1.15 -5.04
N ALA A 88 -1.62 0.60 -5.98
CA ALA A 88 -2.13 1.33 -7.13
C ALA A 88 -2.81 2.65 -6.76
N GLY A 89 -2.32 3.77 -7.33
CA GLY A 89 -2.84 5.12 -7.09
C GLY A 89 -2.60 5.66 -5.67
N ALA A 90 -1.67 5.09 -4.90
CA ALA A 90 -1.24 5.62 -3.62
C ALA A 90 0.05 6.45 -3.82
N GLU A 91 0.01 7.74 -3.51
CA GLU A 91 1.20 8.60 -3.50
C GLU A 91 1.92 8.56 -2.14
N LYS A 92 1.17 8.29 -1.08
CA LYS A 92 1.69 8.22 0.29
C LYS A 92 1.28 6.93 0.95
N ILE A 93 2.27 6.16 1.36
CA ILE A 93 2.09 4.89 2.05
C ILE A 93 2.46 5.06 3.52
N GLY A 94 1.55 4.66 4.42
CA GLY A 94 1.80 4.61 5.86
C GLY A 94 2.08 3.18 6.30
N ILE A 95 3.16 2.98 7.06
CA ILE A 95 3.53 1.67 7.58
C ILE A 95 3.60 1.72 9.10
N THR A 96 3.02 0.74 9.77
CA THR A 96 3.16 0.50 11.21
C THR A 96 3.26 -0.99 11.49
N ALA A 97 3.70 -1.33 12.69
CA ALA A 97 3.86 -2.73 13.08
C ALA A 97 3.47 -3.00 14.54
N GLY A 98 3.11 -4.23 14.81
CA GLY A 98 2.94 -4.72 16.18
C GLY A 98 4.25 -4.67 16.96
N ALA A 99 4.19 -4.54 18.29
CA ALA A 99 5.38 -4.42 19.15
C ALA A 99 6.32 -5.65 19.09
N SER A 100 5.81 -6.80 18.68
CA SER A 100 6.57 -8.05 18.55
C SER A 100 6.97 -8.37 17.11
N THR A 101 6.72 -7.46 16.17
CA THR A 101 7.10 -7.64 14.77
C THR A 101 8.58 -7.37 14.62
N PRO A 102 9.38 -8.31 14.06
CA PRO A 102 10.78 -8.08 13.76
C PRO A 102 10.97 -6.89 12.81
N GLN A 103 12.06 -6.16 12.98
CA GLN A 103 12.35 -5.00 12.13
C GLN A 103 12.62 -5.40 10.69
N GLU A 104 13.20 -6.57 10.48
CA GLU A 104 13.48 -7.16 9.18
C GLU A 104 12.23 -7.27 8.31
N ILE A 105 11.08 -7.62 8.89
CA ILE A 105 9.79 -7.69 8.18
C ILE A 105 9.39 -6.31 7.62
N ILE A 106 9.67 -5.25 8.35
CA ILE A 106 9.35 -3.88 7.93
C ILE A 106 10.30 -3.45 6.81
N GLU A 107 11.58 -3.77 6.94
CA GLU A 107 12.60 -3.45 5.94
C GLU A 107 12.33 -4.20 4.62
N GLU A 108 12.03 -5.49 4.69
CA GLU A 108 11.61 -6.29 3.52
C GLU A 108 10.34 -5.73 2.86
N ALA A 109 9.37 -5.29 3.65
CA ALA A 109 8.14 -4.71 3.13
C ALA A 109 8.40 -3.39 2.40
N ILE A 110 9.29 -2.53 2.91
CA ILE A 110 9.66 -1.27 2.26
C ILE A 110 10.31 -1.56 0.90
N VAL A 111 11.31 -2.45 0.86
CA VAL A 111 11.99 -2.83 -0.39
C VAL A 111 11.01 -3.44 -1.40
N ALA A 112 10.09 -4.30 -0.95
CA ALA A 112 9.09 -4.88 -1.83
C ALA A 112 8.13 -3.82 -2.40
N MET A 113 7.71 -2.84 -1.60
CA MET A 113 6.84 -1.75 -2.04
C MET A 113 7.54 -0.84 -3.05
N GLU A 114 8.79 -0.45 -2.80
CA GLU A 114 9.61 0.37 -3.72
C GLU A 114 9.77 -0.33 -5.07
N THR A 115 10.09 -1.63 -5.07
CA THR A 115 10.22 -2.42 -6.30
C THR A 115 8.89 -2.50 -7.07
N MET A 116 7.77 -2.67 -6.37
CA MET A 116 6.45 -2.72 -6.97
C MET A 116 6.00 -1.36 -7.51
N GLU A 117 6.39 -0.27 -6.86
CA GLU A 117 6.11 1.10 -7.31
C GLU A 117 6.87 1.41 -8.60
N GLU A 118 8.12 0.99 -8.71
CA GLU A 118 8.89 1.09 -9.96
C GLU A 118 8.22 0.34 -11.12
N LEU A 119 7.68 -0.86 -10.87
CA LEU A 119 6.94 -1.64 -11.86
C LEU A 119 5.63 -0.95 -12.28
N LEU A 120 4.88 -0.39 -11.34
CA LEU A 120 3.67 0.40 -11.63
C LEU A 120 3.99 1.64 -12.44
N GLY A 121 5.07 2.36 -12.12
CA GLY A 121 5.54 3.52 -12.87
C GLY A 121 5.93 3.16 -14.31
N GLN A 122 6.51 1.98 -14.53
CA GLN A 122 6.80 1.48 -15.88
C GLN A 122 5.52 1.14 -16.66
N GLU A 123 4.53 0.50 -16.03
CA GLU A 123 3.24 0.21 -16.68
C GLU A 123 2.45 1.49 -17.00
N GLU A 124 2.48 2.51 -16.17
CA GLU A 124 1.82 3.79 -16.44
C GLU A 124 2.52 4.59 -17.56
N SER A 125 3.84 4.58 -17.60
CA SER A 125 4.61 5.21 -18.67
C SER A 125 4.42 4.49 -20.03
N MET A 126 3.97 3.24 -20.01
CA MET A 126 3.67 2.43 -21.18
C MET A 126 2.23 2.54 -21.70
N LYS A 127 1.36 3.35 -21.10
CA LYS A 127 -0.01 3.54 -21.62
C LYS A 127 0.00 4.48 -22.83
N LEU A 128 -0.19 3.90 -24.02
CA LEU A 128 -0.40 4.66 -25.25
C LEU A 128 -1.71 5.42 -25.21
N HIS A 129 -1.65 6.72 -25.51
CA HIS A 129 -2.84 7.56 -25.68
C HIS A 129 -2.93 8.04 -27.14
N ILE A 130 -4.16 8.18 -27.62
CA ILE A 130 -4.41 8.74 -28.96
C ILE A 130 -3.77 10.14 -29.07
N GLY A 131 -2.89 10.31 -30.06
CA GLY A 131 -2.16 11.56 -30.29
C GLY A 131 -0.77 11.62 -29.65
N MET A 132 -0.33 10.56 -28.96
CA MET A 132 1.03 10.47 -28.42
C MET A 132 2.02 10.16 -29.55
N ILE A 133 3.16 10.87 -29.55
CA ILE A 133 4.28 10.60 -30.44
C ILE A 133 5.22 9.63 -29.74
N VAL A 134 5.48 8.50 -30.36
CA VAL A 134 6.39 7.46 -29.85
C VAL A 134 7.51 7.20 -30.83
N GLU A 135 8.71 6.91 -30.31
CA GLU A 135 9.81 6.40 -31.11
C GLU A 135 9.72 4.89 -31.22
N GLY A 136 9.92 4.35 -32.41
CA GLY A 136 9.85 2.91 -32.64
C GLY A 136 10.85 2.45 -33.70
N THR A 137 11.21 1.17 -33.60
CA THR A 137 12.08 0.51 -34.58
C THR A 137 11.23 -0.29 -35.56
N VAL A 138 11.42 -0.06 -36.85
CA VAL A 138 10.77 -0.87 -37.90
C VAL A 138 11.30 -2.28 -37.86
N ILE A 139 10.40 -3.26 -37.70
CA ILE A 139 10.75 -4.70 -37.64
C ILE A 139 10.53 -5.34 -39.00
N ASP A 140 9.42 -5.02 -39.66
CA ASP A 140 9.06 -5.59 -40.95
C ASP A 140 8.32 -4.59 -41.82
N VAL A 141 8.47 -4.72 -43.12
CA VAL A 141 7.82 -3.89 -44.13
C VAL A 141 7.21 -4.79 -45.17
N THR A 142 5.88 -4.81 -45.21
CA THR A 142 5.11 -5.51 -46.22
C THR A 142 4.58 -4.54 -47.28
N LYS A 143 3.86 -5.03 -48.29
CA LYS A 143 3.25 -4.19 -49.30
C LYS A 143 2.10 -3.33 -48.79
N ASP A 144 1.48 -3.77 -47.68
CA ASP A 144 0.25 -3.19 -47.16
C ASP A 144 0.46 -2.45 -45.83
N GLU A 145 1.47 -2.83 -45.03
CA GLU A 145 1.75 -2.27 -43.73
C GLU A 145 3.24 -2.31 -43.34
N VAL A 146 3.58 -1.41 -42.40
CA VAL A 146 4.89 -1.36 -41.74
C VAL A 146 4.70 -1.76 -40.29
N VAL A 147 5.40 -2.77 -39.83
CA VAL A 147 5.38 -3.24 -38.43
C VAL A 147 6.48 -2.55 -37.65
N VAL A 148 6.08 -1.93 -36.54
CA VAL A 148 6.98 -1.12 -35.70
C VAL A 148 6.97 -1.64 -34.28
N ASN A 149 8.14 -1.84 -33.69
CA ASN A 149 8.33 -2.09 -32.28
C ASN A 149 8.67 -0.78 -31.58
N PHE A 150 7.85 -0.38 -30.60
CA PHE A 150 8.07 0.81 -29.79
C PHE A 150 8.24 0.47 -28.30
N GLY A 151 8.71 -0.77 -28.00
CA GLY A 151 9.05 -1.18 -26.63
C GLY A 151 7.85 -1.63 -25.78
N TYR A 152 6.68 -1.82 -26.40
CA TYR A 152 5.48 -2.34 -25.74
C TYR A 152 5.34 -3.85 -25.91
N GLN A 153 4.42 -4.47 -25.14
CA GLN A 153 4.16 -5.93 -25.21
C GLN A 153 3.57 -6.39 -26.55
N SER A 154 3.07 -5.44 -27.35
CA SER A 154 2.52 -5.72 -28.69
C SER A 154 3.16 -4.78 -29.72
N GLU A 155 3.37 -5.29 -30.92
CA GLU A 155 3.84 -4.54 -32.07
C GLU A 155 2.68 -3.69 -32.62
N GLY A 156 3.02 -2.52 -33.18
CA GLY A 156 2.04 -1.68 -33.88
C GLY A 156 2.21 -1.85 -35.39
N SER A 157 1.11 -1.84 -36.14
CA SER A 157 1.13 -1.77 -37.58
C SER A 157 0.64 -0.42 -38.09
N VAL A 158 1.33 0.14 -39.08
CA VAL A 158 0.98 1.37 -39.77
C VAL A 158 0.73 1.05 -41.23
N PRO A 159 -0.46 1.39 -41.80
CA PRO A 159 -0.70 1.22 -43.23
C PRO A 159 0.37 1.89 -44.06
N PHE A 160 0.85 1.22 -45.09
CA PHE A 160 2.00 1.67 -45.89
C PHE A 160 1.77 3.05 -46.54
N ASP A 161 0.55 3.34 -46.93
CA ASP A 161 0.14 4.63 -47.49
C ASP A 161 0.27 5.81 -46.48
N GLN A 162 -0.02 5.54 -45.21
CA GLN A 162 0.14 6.50 -44.10
C GLN A 162 1.62 6.66 -43.70
N TRP A 163 2.40 5.59 -43.76
CA TRP A 163 3.83 5.62 -43.47
C TRP A 163 4.58 6.53 -44.45
N VAL A 164 4.30 6.42 -45.76
CA VAL A 164 4.96 7.22 -46.81
C VAL A 164 4.59 8.69 -46.73
N GLN A 165 3.38 9.04 -46.24
CA GLN A 165 2.97 10.45 -46.09
C GLN A 165 3.58 11.14 -44.86
N GLY A 166 3.93 10.34 -43.80
CA GLY A 166 4.51 10.85 -42.55
C GLY A 166 6.05 10.91 -42.54
N GLY A 167 6.72 10.27 -43.47
CA GLY A 167 8.18 10.23 -43.55
C GLY A 167 8.79 11.57 -43.98
N THR A 168 9.55 12.20 -43.07
CA THR A 168 10.41 13.37 -43.44
C THR A 168 11.42 12.92 -44.45
N LYS A 169 11.44 13.60 -45.60
CA LYS A 169 12.54 13.47 -46.56
C LYS A 169 13.80 14.06 -45.93
N GLU A 170 14.83 13.27 -45.72
CA GLU A 170 16.21 13.68 -45.92
C GLU A 170 16.70 13.20 -47.29
#